data_3b1255dfcac3df71d0ac7415cbf2b4bb
#
_entry.id   3b1255dfcac3df71d0ac7415cbf2b4bb
#
_cell.length_a   1.000
_cell.length_b   1.000
_cell.length_c   1.000
_cell.angle_alpha   90.00
_cell.angle_beta   90.00
_cell.angle_gamma   90.00
#
_symmetry.space_group_name_H-M   'P 1'
#
loop_
_entity.id
_entity.type
_entity.pdbx_description
1 polymer ?
#
loop_
_entity_poly.entity_id
_entity_poly.type
_entity_poly.pdbx_seq_one_letter_code
_entity_poly.pdbx_strand_id
1 'polypeptide(L)'
;MKRLIILTIALIWQLSAYSQDLLVYQSKNLPRADTTWVFKPKNYKKIDKLPVMFLLHGYSGNYKQWNNIMDAQKYADEYGFVIVCPDGLFSSWYLNSPAKADWQYETFFFDELYPDIKNKYKVDDKNVFISGLSMGGHGALYLFIKRPDLFSGAGSTSGGIKLSDGFGKFGLGDLLGNPQADSELWKKFSVTENINQLKGNEKPFIFDCGSSDMFYVSNNQLKQKCDELKLNATYISQPGGHNKAYWTKSIKQQFEFFKNQLK
;
A
#
# COMPACT_ATOMS: atom_id res chain seq x y z
N MET A 1 -18.91 -15.20 67.99
CA MET A 1 -17.77 -14.83 67.15
C MET A 1 -18.12 -15.07 65.64
N LYS A 2 -18.47 -14.00 64.91
CA LYS A 2 -18.81 -14.08 63.50
C LYS A 2 -17.51 -13.92 62.69
N ARG A 3 -17.11 -14.95 61.95
CA ARG A 3 -15.95 -14.88 61.02
C ARG A 3 -16.38 -14.15 59.75
N LEU A 4 -15.74 -13.00 59.51
CA LEU A 4 -15.90 -12.23 58.29
C LEU A 4 -15.01 -12.88 57.21
N ILE A 5 -15.63 -13.46 56.19
CA ILE A 5 -14.92 -13.98 55.01
C ILE A 5 -14.75 -12.80 54.06
N ILE A 6 -13.52 -12.29 53.91
CA ILE A 6 -13.17 -11.29 52.91
C ILE A 6 -12.91 -12.03 51.60
N LEU A 7 -13.85 -11.92 50.67
CA LEU A 7 -13.64 -12.36 49.28
C LEU A 7 -12.80 -11.30 48.54
N THR A 8 -11.52 -11.57 48.37
CA THR A 8 -10.65 -10.78 47.47
C THR A 8 -10.98 -11.13 46.03
N ILE A 9 -11.74 -10.26 45.34
CA ILE A 9 -11.94 -10.34 43.89
C ILE A 9 -10.64 -9.86 43.27
N ALA A 10 -9.81 -10.80 42.81
CA ALA A 10 -8.66 -10.49 41.93
C ALA A 10 -9.19 -10.04 40.59
N LEU A 11 -9.16 -8.73 40.33
CA LEU A 11 -9.42 -8.16 39.02
C LEU A 11 -8.24 -8.56 38.10
N ILE A 12 -8.41 -9.64 37.36
CA ILE A 12 -7.47 -10.02 36.30
C ILE A 12 -7.66 -8.98 35.18
N TRP A 13 -6.86 -7.93 35.21
CA TRP A 13 -6.64 -7.09 34.04
C TRP A 13 -5.98 -7.98 32.98
N GLN A 14 -6.77 -8.49 32.05
CA GLN A 14 -6.21 -8.98 30.80
C GLN A 14 -5.55 -7.77 30.13
N LEU A 15 -4.24 -7.67 30.24
CA LEU A 15 -3.41 -6.88 29.33
C LEU A 15 -3.64 -7.46 27.94
N SER A 16 -4.63 -6.95 27.24
CA SER A 16 -4.77 -7.13 25.81
C SER A 16 -3.48 -6.56 25.20
N ALA A 17 -2.56 -7.47 24.86
CA ALA A 17 -1.35 -7.08 24.14
C ALA A 17 -1.84 -6.39 22.87
N TYR A 18 -1.64 -5.08 22.78
CA TYR A 18 -2.08 -4.29 21.64
C TYR A 18 -1.58 -4.96 20.35
N SER A 19 -2.53 -5.42 19.53
CA SER A 19 -2.25 -5.98 18.22
C SER A 19 -1.92 -4.90 17.20
N GLN A 20 -1.87 -3.63 17.64
CA GLN A 20 -1.69 -2.45 16.80
C GLN A 20 -0.60 -1.55 17.38
N ASP A 21 0.24 -1.01 16.49
CA ASP A 21 1.23 -0.01 16.83
C ASP A 21 1.02 1.24 15.97
N LEU A 22 1.24 2.41 16.56
CA LEU A 22 1.25 3.68 15.84
C LEU A 22 2.69 4.22 15.88
N LEU A 23 3.34 4.22 14.72
CA LEU A 23 4.70 4.71 14.56
C LEU A 23 4.66 6.14 14.01
N VAL A 24 5.58 7.00 14.46
CA VAL A 24 5.72 8.37 13.96
C VAL A 24 7.17 8.58 13.53
N TYR A 25 7.35 8.97 12.28
CA TYR A 25 8.64 9.23 11.66
C TYR A 25 8.84 10.73 11.46
N GLN A 26 9.92 11.25 12.00
CA GLN A 26 10.42 12.60 11.69
C GLN A 26 11.49 12.46 10.62
N SER A 27 11.18 12.82 9.39
CA SER A 27 12.10 12.66 8.27
C SER A 27 12.39 13.99 7.60
N LYS A 28 13.65 14.21 7.23
CA LYS A 28 14.06 15.35 6.39
C LYS A 28 13.56 15.24 4.94
N ASN A 29 13.13 14.04 4.54
CA ASN A 29 12.62 13.76 3.20
C ASN A 29 11.14 14.13 3.05
N LEU A 30 10.46 14.48 4.16
CA LEU A 30 9.03 14.76 4.20
C LEU A 30 8.74 16.13 4.80
N PRO A 31 7.70 16.87 4.33
CA PRO A 31 7.36 18.21 4.81
C PRO A 31 6.75 18.21 6.23
N ARG A 32 6.39 17.04 6.74
CA ARG A 32 5.84 16.82 8.08
C ARG A 32 6.09 15.38 8.52
N ALA A 33 5.86 15.13 9.82
CA ALA A 33 5.91 13.77 10.33
C ALA A 33 4.98 12.82 9.55
N ASP A 34 5.46 11.63 9.25
CA ASP A 34 4.66 10.51 8.76
C ASP A 34 4.16 9.68 9.93
N THR A 35 2.89 9.29 9.89
CA THR A 35 2.31 8.38 10.86
C THR A 35 1.95 7.07 10.19
N THR A 36 2.50 5.97 10.68
CA THR A 36 2.26 4.64 10.13
C THR A 36 1.50 3.78 11.15
N TRP A 37 0.38 3.21 10.74
CA TRP A 37 -0.41 2.29 11.56
C TRP A 37 -0.10 0.85 11.20
N VAL A 38 0.32 0.06 12.19
CA VAL A 38 0.70 -1.35 12.00
C VAL A 38 -0.27 -2.25 12.76
N PHE A 39 -0.84 -3.23 12.06
CA PHE A 39 -1.73 -4.24 12.60
C PHE A 39 -1.02 -5.59 12.62
N LYS A 40 -0.93 -6.19 13.80
CA LYS A 40 -0.31 -7.51 14.00
C LYS A 40 -1.39 -8.58 14.15
N PRO A 41 -1.27 -9.74 13.51
CA PRO A 41 -2.24 -10.82 13.69
C PRO A 41 -2.24 -11.31 15.14
N LYS A 42 -3.39 -11.81 15.63
CA LYS A 42 -3.58 -12.28 17.02
C LYS A 42 -2.57 -13.33 17.48
N ASN A 43 -2.00 -14.08 16.55
CA ASN A 43 -0.98 -15.10 16.82
C ASN A 43 0.46 -14.60 16.66
N TYR A 44 0.68 -13.29 16.49
CA TYR A 44 1.98 -12.64 16.21
C TYR A 44 3.10 -13.13 17.12
N LYS A 45 2.85 -13.29 18.42
CA LYS A 45 3.88 -13.72 19.38
C LYS A 45 4.35 -15.16 19.18
N LYS A 46 3.50 -16.02 18.57
CA LYS A 46 3.74 -17.46 18.40
C LYS A 46 4.45 -17.82 17.09
N ILE A 47 4.62 -16.84 16.19
CA ILE A 47 5.19 -17.06 14.85
C ILE A 47 6.50 -16.29 14.76
N ASP A 48 7.53 -16.90 14.21
CA ASP A 48 8.86 -16.29 14.13
C ASP A 48 9.03 -15.40 12.90
N LYS A 49 8.33 -15.71 11.80
CA LYS A 49 8.35 -14.93 10.56
C LYS A 49 6.96 -14.81 9.99
N LEU A 50 6.56 -13.60 9.62
CA LEU A 50 5.23 -13.29 9.12
C LEU A 50 5.29 -12.55 7.79
N PRO A 51 4.35 -12.85 6.87
CA PRO A 51 4.19 -12.05 5.67
C PRO A 51 3.79 -10.62 6.03
N VAL A 52 4.24 -9.66 5.24
CA VAL A 52 3.93 -8.23 5.42
C VAL A 52 3.21 -7.70 4.20
N MET A 53 2.18 -6.88 4.46
CA MET A 53 1.42 -6.15 3.45
C MET A 53 1.49 -4.65 3.74
N PHE A 54 2.18 -3.89 2.89
CA PHE A 54 2.07 -2.44 2.88
C PHE A 54 0.81 -2.03 2.12
N LEU A 55 -0.03 -1.17 2.73
CA LEU A 55 -1.27 -0.67 2.13
C LEU A 55 -1.25 0.84 2.01
N LEU A 56 -1.11 1.33 0.80
CA LEU A 56 -0.97 2.73 0.45
C LEU A 56 -2.34 3.37 0.20
N HIS A 57 -2.61 4.51 0.86
CA HIS A 57 -3.89 5.22 0.74
C HIS A 57 -3.99 6.06 -0.55
N GLY A 58 -5.20 6.50 -0.89
CA GLY A 58 -5.47 7.37 -2.04
C GLY A 58 -5.23 8.85 -1.73
N TYR A 59 -5.33 9.70 -2.76
CA TYR A 59 -5.27 11.15 -2.66
C TYR A 59 -6.18 11.68 -1.53
N SER A 60 -5.71 12.64 -0.78
CA SER A 60 -6.35 13.24 0.40
C SER A 60 -6.66 12.28 1.56
N GLY A 61 -6.20 11.04 1.48
CA GLY A 61 -6.29 10.07 2.57
C GLY A 61 -5.21 10.25 3.63
N ASN A 62 -5.09 9.24 4.47
CA ASN A 62 -4.04 9.12 5.48
C ASN A 62 -3.94 7.66 5.95
N TYR A 63 -3.07 7.37 6.91
CA TYR A 63 -2.84 6.02 7.49
C TYR A 63 -4.12 5.30 8.00
N LYS A 64 -5.24 6.01 8.22
CA LYS A 64 -6.51 5.43 8.69
C LYS A 64 -7.40 4.96 7.54
N GLN A 65 -7.14 5.38 6.29
CA GLN A 65 -8.08 5.18 5.18
C GLN A 65 -8.39 3.69 4.96
N TRP A 66 -7.38 2.83 4.95
CA TRP A 66 -7.61 1.41 4.74
C TRP A 66 -8.41 0.78 5.87
N ASN A 67 -8.15 1.14 7.14
CA ASN A 67 -8.97 0.63 8.25
C ASN A 67 -10.43 1.12 8.19
N ASN A 68 -10.68 2.26 7.55
CA ASN A 68 -12.05 2.75 7.31
C ASN A 68 -12.76 2.03 6.15
N ILE A 69 -12.00 1.40 5.23
CA ILE A 69 -12.52 0.64 4.08
C ILE A 69 -12.77 -0.82 4.44
N MET A 70 -11.79 -1.41 5.12
CA MET A 70 -11.82 -2.77 5.61
C MET A 70 -11.41 -2.77 7.08
N ASP A 71 -11.88 -3.66 7.90
CA ASP A 71 -11.35 -3.87 9.26
C ASP A 71 -9.93 -4.47 9.13
N ALA A 72 -8.90 -3.62 9.20
CA ALA A 72 -7.51 -4.04 8.97
C ALA A 72 -7.03 -5.06 10.02
N GLN A 73 -7.51 -4.95 11.29
CA GLN A 73 -7.20 -5.94 12.31
C GLN A 73 -7.81 -7.31 11.98
N LYS A 74 -9.06 -7.33 11.53
CA LYS A 74 -9.72 -8.56 11.09
C LYS A 74 -8.96 -9.21 9.93
N TYR A 75 -8.52 -8.43 8.94
CA TYR A 75 -7.71 -8.93 7.82
C TYR A 75 -6.34 -9.46 8.28
N ALA A 76 -5.67 -8.76 9.19
CA ALA A 76 -4.42 -9.26 9.79
C ALA A 76 -4.63 -10.62 10.45
N ASP A 77 -5.72 -10.79 11.20
CA ASP A 77 -6.05 -12.03 11.90
C ASP A 77 -6.46 -13.17 10.96
N GLU A 78 -7.22 -12.86 9.90
CA GLU A 78 -7.76 -13.84 8.94
C GLU A 78 -6.69 -14.35 7.97
N TYR A 79 -5.87 -13.44 7.45
CA TYR A 79 -4.86 -13.78 6.44
C TYR A 79 -3.48 -14.05 7.03
N GLY A 80 -3.24 -13.68 8.29
CA GLY A 80 -1.98 -13.90 8.99
C GLY A 80 -0.86 -12.91 8.61
N PHE A 81 -1.21 -11.74 8.05
CA PHE A 81 -0.25 -10.70 7.66
C PHE A 81 -0.03 -9.68 8.77
N VAL A 82 1.20 -9.17 8.85
CA VAL A 82 1.44 -7.84 9.42
C VAL A 82 1.02 -6.82 8.37
N ILE A 83 0.02 -5.99 8.68
CA ILE A 83 -0.47 -4.96 7.76
C ILE A 83 0.10 -3.61 8.17
N VAL A 84 0.72 -2.90 7.24
CA VAL A 84 1.39 -1.62 7.43
C VAL A 84 0.70 -0.56 6.59
N CYS A 85 0.07 0.42 7.24
CA CYS A 85 -0.65 1.52 6.61
C CYS A 85 0.07 2.84 6.85
N PRO A 86 1.03 3.26 6.00
CA PRO A 86 1.72 4.52 6.17
C PRO A 86 0.86 5.72 5.73
N ASP A 87 1.16 6.90 6.26
CA ASP A 87 0.63 8.17 5.78
C ASP A 87 1.44 8.62 4.55
N GLY A 88 0.88 8.45 3.38
CA GLY A 88 1.51 8.83 2.11
C GLY A 88 1.44 10.32 1.82
N LEU A 89 1.29 11.19 2.80
CA LEU A 89 0.97 12.60 2.67
C LEU A 89 -0.34 12.83 1.89
N PHE A 90 -0.79 14.07 1.81
CA PHE A 90 -2.05 14.38 1.13
C PHE A 90 -2.03 14.04 -0.37
N SER A 91 -0.87 14.21 -1.03
CA SER A 91 -0.73 14.10 -2.50
C SER A 91 0.69 13.73 -2.96
N SER A 92 1.42 12.89 -2.21
CA SER A 92 2.81 12.55 -2.57
C SER A 92 2.93 11.68 -3.83
N TRP A 93 1.86 10.98 -4.19
CA TRP A 93 1.90 9.95 -5.22
C TRP A 93 3.00 8.91 -5.00
N TYR A 94 3.57 8.91 -3.77
CA TYR A 94 4.64 7.99 -3.34
C TYR A 94 5.92 8.12 -4.15
N LEU A 95 6.15 9.28 -4.79
CA LEU A 95 7.31 9.57 -5.61
C LEU A 95 8.25 10.61 -4.96
N ASN A 96 9.43 10.74 -5.52
CA ASN A 96 10.32 11.85 -5.22
C ASN A 96 10.00 13.02 -6.14
N SER A 97 9.47 14.11 -5.58
CA SER A 97 9.12 15.30 -6.36
C SER A 97 10.37 16.04 -6.85
N PRO A 98 10.51 16.30 -8.15
CA PRO A 98 11.57 17.15 -8.64
C PRO A 98 11.34 18.64 -8.33
N ALA A 99 10.10 19.04 -8.02
CA ALA A 99 9.72 20.42 -7.73
C ALA A 99 9.80 20.79 -6.24
N LYS A 100 9.80 19.78 -5.33
CA LYS A 100 9.75 20.00 -3.89
C LYS A 100 10.81 19.16 -3.17
N ALA A 101 11.84 19.79 -2.63
CA ALA A 101 12.99 19.12 -2.03
C ALA A 101 12.65 18.30 -0.77
N ASP A 102 11.57 18.65 -0.08
CA ASP A 102 11.05 17.98 1.12
C ASP A 102 9.87 17.03 0.83
N TRP A 103 9.62 16.71 -0.43
CA TRP A 103 8.60 15.73 -0.86
C TRP A 103 9.28 14.55 -1.57
N GLN A 104 10.12 13.80 -0.83
CA GLN A 104 10.93 12.71 -1.33
C GLN A 104 10.42 11.38 -0.76
N TYR A 105 9.15 11.04 -1.07
CA TYR A 105 8.47 9.90 -0.44
C TYR A 105 9.06 8.55 -0.82
N GLU A 106 9.52 8.37 -2.07
CA GLU A 106 10.22 7.16 -2.50
C GLU A 106 11.48 6.92 -1.64
N THR A 107 12.28 7.97 -1.41
CA THR A 107 13.46 7.90 -0.55
C THR A 107 13.07 7.57 0.90
N PHE A 108 12.09 8.26 1.47
CA PHE A 108 11.59 7.96 2.81
C PHE A 108 11.13 6.50 2.92
N PHE A 109 10.38 6.01 1.94
CA PHE A 109 9.86 4.64 1.96
C PHE A 109 11.00 3.60 1.98
N PHE A 110 11.99 3.73 1.08
CA PHE A 110 13.04 2.72 0.95
C PHE A 110 14.15 2.84 1.98
N ASP A 111 14.49 4.05 2.41
CA ASP A 111 15.65 4.27 3.27
C ASP A 111 15.28 4.35 4.76
N GLU A 112 14.01 4.62 5.09
CA GLU A 112 13.57 4.81 6.47
C GLU A 112 12.44 3.85 6.85
N LEU A 113 11.28 3.91 6.21
CA LEU A 113 10.09 3.15 6.60
C LEU A 113 10.29 1.63 6.42
N TYR A 114 10.66 1.20 5.22
CA TYR A 114 10.81 -0.22 4.89
C TYR A 114 11.83 -0.94 5.79
N PRO A 115 13.07 -0.42 5.97
CA PRO A 115 14.04 -1.06 6.87
C PRO A 115 13.62 -1.02 8.34
N ASP A 116 12.95 0.03 8.82
CA ASP A 116 12.46 0.10 10.18
C ASP A 116 11.35 -0.94 10.45
N ILE A 117 10.42 -1.12 9.53
CA ILE A 117 9.41 -2.19 9.61
C ILE A 117 10.08 -3.57 9.65
N LYS A 118 11.08 -3.81 8.80
CA LYS A 118 11.83 -5.08 8.83
C LYS A 118 12.55 -5.32 10.15
N ASN A 119 13.11 -4.29 10.76
CA ASN A 119 13.84 -4.41 12.01
C ASN A 119 12.92 -4.57 13.23
N LYS A 120 11.77 -3.89 13.24
CA LYS A 120 10.84 -3.89 14.37
C LYS A 120 9.91 -5.10 14.40
N TYR A 121 9.57 -5.65 13.25
CA TYR A 121 8.61 -6.74 13.14
C TYR A 121 9.26 -8.02 12.62
N LYS A 122 8.63 -9.15 12.92
CA LYS A 122 9.09 -10.49 12.50
C LYS A 122 8.81 -10.74 11.02
N VAL A 123 9.43 -9.96 10.13
CA VAL A 123 9.16 -9.99 8.70
C VAL A 123 9.75 -11.25 8.05
N ASP A 124 8.96 -11.94 7.25
CA ASP A 124 9.43 -12.94 6.30
C ASP A 124 9.82 -12.25 4.98
N ASP A 125 11.11 -12.15 4.72
CA ASP A 125 11.64 -11.50 3.51
C ASP A 125 11.20 -12.15 2.20
N LYS A 126 10.70 -13.39 2.23
CA LYS A 126 10.14 -14.08 1.07
C LYS A 126 8.67 -13.75 0.81
N ASN A 127 8.05 -13.02 1.74
CA ASN A 127 6.61 -12.76 1.73
C ASN A 127 6.32 -11.29 2.08
N VAL A 128 6.93 -10.35 1.36
CA VAL A 128 6.67 -8.91 1.48
C VAL A 128 5.87 -8.44 0.26
N PHE A 129 4.71 -7.87 0.50
CA PHE A 129 3.79 -7.39 -0.54
C PHE A 129 3.47 -5.91 -0.33
N ILE A 130 3.09 -5.26 -1.41
CA ILE A 130 2.66 -3.86 -1.41
C ILE A 130 1.40 -3.72 -2.27
N SER A 131 0.39 -3.03 -1.76
CA SER A 131 -0.82 -2.70 -2.51
C SER A 131 -1.33 -1.31 -2.15
N GLY A 132 -2.29 -0.80 -2.91
CA GLY A 132 -2.88 0.50 -2.63
C GLY A 132 -4.08 0.81 -3.52
N LEU A 133 -4.77 1.89 -3.18
CA LEU A 133 -5.91 2.39 -3.95
C LEU A 133 -5.61 3.75 -4.59
N SER A 134 -6.11 4.00 -5.80
CA SER A 134 -6.04 5.31 -6.48
C SER A 134 -4.59 5.83 -6.57
N MET A 135 -4.24 6.95 -5.91
CA MET A 135 -2.87 7.43 -5.72
C MET A 135 -1.96 6.32 -5.12
N GLY A 136 -2.47 5.58 -4.12
CA GLY A 136 -1.74 4.46 -3.52
C GLY A 136 -1.59 3.26 -4.45
N GLY A 137 -2.56 3.04 -5.35
CA GLY A 137 -2.45 2.01 -6.39
C GLY A 137 -1.34 2.32 -7.39
N HIS A 138 -1.20 3.60 -7.76
CA HIS A 138 -0.02 4.07 -8.50
C HIS A 138 1.24 3.83 -7.67
N GLY A 139 1.29 4.32 -6.42
CA GLY A 139 2.46 4.22 -5.55
C GLY A 139 2.94 2.79 -5.36
N ALA A 140 2.02 1.84 -5.16
CA ALA A 140 2.37 0.43 -4.97
C ALA A 140 3.05 -0.17 -6.19
N LEU A 141 2.51 0.02 -7.39
CA LEU A 141 3.14 -0.46 -8.62
C LEU A 141 4.42 0.31 -8.95
N TYR A 142 4.44 1.62 -8.72
CA TYR A 142 5.61 2.46 -8.93
C TYR A 142 6.80 2.01 -8.06
N LEU A 143 6.60 1.85 -6.75
CA LEU A 143 7.63 1.40 -5.82
C LEU A 143 8.06 -0.05 -6.14
N PHE A 144 7.13 -0.91 -6.55
CA PHE A 144 7.46 -2.26 -7.01
C PHE A 144 8.35 -2.26 -8.25
N ILE A 145 8.06 -1.41 -9.25
CA ILE A 145 8.90 -1.26 -10.46
C ILE A 145 10.30 -0.76 -10.08
N LYS A 146 10.41 0.17 -9.13
CA LYS A 146 11.69 0.73 -8.68
C LYS A 146 12.58 -0.29 -7.96
N ARG A 147 12.00 -1.10 -7.09
CA ARG A 147 12.73 -2.09 -6.30
C ARG A 147 11.99 -3.43 -6.26
N PRO A 148 11.90 -4.11 -7.42
CA PRO A 148 11.23 -5.42 -7.46
C PRO A 148 11.94 -6.48 -6.62
N ASP A 149 13.19 -6.28 -6.27
CA ASP A 149 13.97 -7.15 -5.37
C ASP A 149 13.39 -7.19 -3.94
N LEU A 150 12.80 -6.10 -3.47
CA LEU A 150 12.30 -5.98 -2.09
C LEU A 150 10.91 -6.60 -1.87
N PHE A 151 10.16 -6.83 -2.93
CA PHE A 151 8.79 -7.32 -2.82
C PHE A 151 8.61 -8.70 -3.45
N SER A 152 7.69 -9.48 -2.92
CA SER A 152 7.28 -10.78 -3.46
C SER A 152 6.13 -10.65 -4.47
N GLY A 153 5.45 -9.51 -4.46
CA GLY A 153 4.40 -9.15 -5.38
C GLY A 153 3.81 -7.77 -5.05
N ALA A 154 3.00 -7.24 -5.97
CA ALA A 154 2.37 -5.94 -5.82
C ALA A 154 0.89 -5.96 -6.21
N GLY A 155 0.11 -4.98 -5.73
CA GLY A 155 -1.30 -4.80 -6.06
C GLY A 155 -1.67 -3.34 -6.31
N SER A 156 -2.73 -3.14 -7.09
CA SER A 156 -3.29 -1.82 -7.35
C SER A 156 -4.80 -1.93 -7.53
N THR A 157 -5.58 -1.17 -6.79
CA THR A 157 -7.02 -1.04 -7.05
C THR A 157 -7.36 0.36 -7.50
N SER A 158 -8.09 0.49 -8.61
CA SER A 158 -8.45 1.80 -9.18
C SER A 158 -7.24 2.74 -9.34
N GLY A 159 -6.06 2.23 -9.69
CA GLY A 159 -4.81 2.99 -9.70
C GLY A 159 -4.78 4.11 -10.72
N GLY A 160 -4.32 5.30 -10.30
CA GLY A 160 -4.04 6.43 -11.21
C GLY A 160 -2.68 6.26 -11.92
N ILE A 161 -2.54 5.17 -12.65
CA ILE A 161 -1.26 4.62 -13.14
C ILE A 161 -0.64 5.35 -14.33
N LYS A 162 -1.40 6.22 -14.99
CA LYS A 162 -0.93 7.14 -16.03
C LYS A 162 -1.12 8.56 -15.53
N LEU A 163 -0.05 9.16 -15.04
CA LEU A 163 -0.14 10.41 -14.28
C LEU A 163 -0.70 11.58 -15.08
N SER A 164 -0.49 11.61 -16.40
CA SER A 164 -1.04 12.66 -17.28
C SER A 164 -2.58 12.72 -17.27
N ASP A 165 -3.26 11.62 -16.95
CA ASP A 165 -4.72 11.59 -16.85
C ASP A 165 -5.24 12.39 -15.64
N GLY A 166 -4.38 12.65 -14.67
CA GLY A 166 -4.66 13.45 -13.47
C GLY A 166 -4.15 14.88 -13.51
N PHE A 167 -3.66 15.37 -14.66
CA PHE A 167 -3.19 16.75 -14.76
C PHE A 167 -4.30 17.77 -14.42
N GLY A 168 -3.93 18.81 -13.68
CA GLY A 168 -4.87 19.80 -13.15
C GLY A 168 -5.69 19.32 -11.96
N LYS A 169 -5.47 18.07 -11.50
CA LYS A 169 -6.15 17.45 -10.37
C LYS A 169 -5.15 16.77 -9.45
N PHE A 170 -5.58 16.43 -8.25
CA PHE A 170 -4.88 15.54 -7.32
C PHE A 170 -3.46 16.00 -6.92
N GLY A 171 -3.14 17.31 -7.04
CA GLY A 171 -1.86 17.89 -6.64
C GLY A 171 -0.67 17.49 -7.54
N LEU A 172 -0.89 16.83 -8.68
CA LEU A 172 0.19 16.36 -9.56
C LEU A 172 0.99 17.50 -10.18
N GLY A 173 0.31 18.61 -10.56
CA GLY A 173 1.00 19.78 -11.09
C GLY A 173 2.00 20.40 -10.10
N ASP A 174 1.69 20.36 -8.80
CA ASP A 174 2.58 20.86 -7.74
C ASP A 174 3.82 19.98 -7.54
N LEU A 175 3.75 18.72 -7.93
CA LEU A 175 4.85 17.76 -7.79
C LEU A 175 5.73 17.69 -9.04
N LEU A 176 5.11 17.75 -10.24
CA LEU A 176 5.76 17.46 -11.51
C LEU A 176 5.77 18.64 -12.48
N GLY A 177 5.12 19.77 -12.14
CA GLY A 177 4.96 20.87 -13.07
C GLY A 177 3.94 20.63 -14.17
N ASN A 178 4.08 21.32 -15.32
CA ASN A 178 3.16 21.23 -16.44
C ASN A 178 3.60 20.14 -17.43
N PRO A 179 2.75 19.13 -17.75
CA PRO A 179 3.12 18.05 -18.67
C PRO A 179 3.33 18.51 -20.13
N GLN A 180 2.76 19.66 -20.53
CA GLN A 180 3.05 20.23 -21.84
C GLN A 180 4.46 20.84 -21.93
N ALA A 181 5.03 21.26 -20.79
CA ALA A 181 6.40 21.77 -20.71
C ALA A 181 7.42 20.63 -20.63
N ASP A 182 7.09 19.55 -19.93
CA ASP A 182 7.96 18.37 -19.75
C ASP A 182 7.18 17.07 -19.70
N SER A 183 6.80 16.54 -20.86
CA SER A 183 6.09 15.28 -20.95
C SER A 183 6.95 14.08 -20.56
N GLU A 184 8.26 14.12 -20.74
CA GLU A 184 9.17 13.03 -20.39
C GLU A 184 9.28 12.86 -18.89
N LEU A 185 9.24 13.96 -18.13
CA LEU A 185 9.20 13.91 -16.66
C LEU A 185 7.94 13.15 -16.18
N TRP A 186 6.78 13.44 -16.76
CA TRP A 186 5.53 12.76 -16.40
C TRP A 186 5.54 11.27 -16.78
N LYS A 187 6.12 10.93 -17.92
CA LYS A 187 6.33 9.53 -18.34
C LYS A 187 7.25 8.79 -17.37
N LYS A 188 8.34 9.44 -16.92
CA LYS A 188 9.30 8.86 -15.97
C LYS A 188 8.64 8.35 -14.68
N PHE A 189 7.56 8.99 -14.23
CA PHE A 189 6.85 8.61 -13.02
C PHE A 189 5.59 7.79 -13.26
N SER A 190 5.09 7.68 -14.49
CA SER A 190 3.90 6.91 -14.84
C SER A 190 4.17 5.41 -14.89
N VAL A 191 3.36 4.62 -14.18
CA VAL A 191 3.46 3.14 -14.18
C VAL A 191 3.31 2.59 -15.61
N THR A 192 2.33 3.08 -16.38
CA THR A 192 2.09 2.65 -17.76
C THR A 192 3.31 2.77 -18.67
N GLU A 193 4.16 3.78 -18.43
CA GLU A 193 5.35 4.02 -19.26
C GLU A 193 6.59 3.23 -18.78
N ASN A 194 6.57 2.77 -17.53
CA ASN A 194 7.72 2.11 -16.89
C ASN A 194 7.52 0.61 -16.62
N ILE A 195 6.35 0.05 -16.90
CA ILE A 195 6.04 -1.35 -16.62
C ILE A 195 6.95 -2.34 -17.37
N ASN A 196 7.54 -1.91 -18.50
CA ASN A 196 8.50 -2.68 -19.28
C ASN A 196 9.78 -3.01 -18.50
N GLN A 197 10.10 -2.27 -17.42
CA GLN A 197 11.23 -2.57 -16.53
C GLN A 197 11.04 -3.89 -15.77
N LEU A 198 9.81 -4.40 -15.69
CA LEU A 198 9.52 -5.72 -15.12
C LEU A 198 9.67 -6.87 -16.11
N LYS A 199 10.10 -6.62 -17.35
CA LYS A 199 10.34 -7.70 -18.33
C LYS A 199 11.43 -8.66 -17.82
N GLY A 200 11.08 -9.94 -17.75
CA GLY A 200 11.94 -10.98 -17.17
C GLY A 200 11.83 -11.10 -15.64
N ASN A 201 11.04 -10.28 -14.98
CA ASN A 201 10.69 -10.46 -13.57
C ASN A 201 9.47 -11.39 -13.47
N GLU A 202 9.64 -12.53 -12.78
CA GLU A 202 8.59 -13.54 -12.62
C GLU A 202 7.65 -13.25 -11.45
N LYS A 203 7.92 -12.20 -10.64
CA LYS A 203 7.11 -11.88 -9.46
C LYS A 203 5.70 -11.45 -9.88
N PRO A 204 4.67 -12.02 -9.26
CA PRO A 204 3.29 -11.76 -9.63
C PRO A 204 2.84 -10.37 -9.15
N PHE A 205 1.97 -9.73 -9.92
CA PHE A 205 1.22 -8.58 -9.44
C PHE A 205 -0.23 -8.61 -9.92
N ILE A 206 -1.10 -7.98 -9.14
CA ILE A 206 -2.53 -7.91 -9.41
C ILE A 206 -2.97 -6.46 -9.50
N PHE A 207 -3.80 -6.13 -10.46
CA PHE A 207 -4.46 -4.84 -10.47
C PHE A 207 -5.90 -4.97 -10.94
N ASP A 208 -6.73 -4.04 -10.51
CA ASP A 208 -8.16 -4.05 -10.80
C ASP A 208 -8.71 -2.65 -10.96
N CYS A 209 -9.80 -2.53 -11.73
CA CYS A 209 -10.49 -1.28 -11.93
C CYS A 209 -11.97 -1.51 -12.21
N GLY A 210 -12.81 -0.70 -11.59
CA GLY A 210 -14.24 -0.70 -11.85
C GLY A 210 -14.55 -0.17 -13.25
N SER A 211 -15.52 -0.79 -13.95
CA SER A 211 -15.89 -0.40 -15.33
C SER A 211 -16.47 1.02 -15.46
N SER A 212 -16.88 1.64 -14.34
CA SER A 212 -17.33 3.03 -14.27
C SER A 212 -16.33 3.96 -13.57
N ASP A 213 -15.08 3.50 -13.37
CA ASP A 213 -14.03 4.28 -12.74
C ASP A 213 -13.38 5.25 -13.73
N MET A 214 -12.96 6.42 -13.25
CA MET A 214 -12.28 7.42 -14.07
C MET A 214 -10.94 6.93 -14.64
N PHE A 215 -10.28 5.97 -14.00
CA PHE A 215 -9.01 5.38 -14.44
C PHE A 215 -9.18 4.06 -15.21
N TYR A 216 -10.42 3.71 -15.58
CA TYR A 216 -10.69 2.45 -16.28
C TYR A 216 -9.92 2.30 -17.57
N VAL A 217 -9.88 3.35 -18.39
CA VAL A 217 -9.19 3.33 -19.69
C VAL A 217 -7.69 3.07 -19.53
N SER A 218 -7.02 3.81 -18.64
CA SER A 218 -5.57 3.62 -18.42
C SER A 218 -5.23 2.26 -17.80
N ASN A 219 -6.11 1.70 -16.93
CA ASN A 219 -5.91 0.36 -16.41
C ASN A 219 -6.05 -0.73 -17.50
N ASN A 220 -6.97 -0.58 -18.45
CA ASN A 220 -7.03 -1.48 -19.61
C ASN A 220 -5.81 -1.33 -20.54
N GLN A 221 -5.28 -0.13 -20.73
CA GLN A 221 -4.04 0.09 -21.47
C GLN A 221 -2.84 -0.59 -20.77
N LEU A 222 -2.77 -0.54 -19.44
CA LEU A 222 -1.76 -1.28 -18.69
C LEU A 222 -1.90 -2.79 -18.91
N LYS A 223 -3.14 -3.33 -18.86
CA LYS A 223 -3.39 -4.76 -19.12
C LYS A 223 -2.85 -5.17 -20.49
N GLN A 224 -3.16 -4.40 -21.53
CA GLN A 224 -2.67 -4.66 -22.88
C GLN A 224 -1.12 -4.69 -22.92
N LYS A 225 -0.45 -3.69 -22.32
CA LYS A 225 1.02 -3.67 -22.22
C LYS A 225 1.57 -4.89 -21.48
N CYS A 226 0.92 -5.32 -20.39
CA CYS A 226 1.34 -6.51 -19.66
C CYS A 226 1.27 -7.77 -20.50
N ASP A 227 0.23 -7.91 -21.33
CA ASP A 227 0.08 -9.05 -22.26
C ASP A 227 1.16 -9.05 -23.36
N GLU A 228 1.39 -7.90 -23.97
CA GLU A 228 2.43 -7.73 -25.01
C GLU A 228 3.83 -8.07 -24.46
N LEU A 229 4.10 -7.71 -23.21
CA LEU A 229 5.37 -7.95 -22.52
C LEU A 229 5.44 -9.32 -21.83
N LYS A 230 4.34 -10.09 -21.81
CA LYS A 230 4.21 -11.39 -21.13
C LYS A 230 4.57 -11.31 -19.64
N LEU A 231 4.12 -10.25 -18.98
CA LEU A 231 4.35 -10.09 -17.53
C LEU A 231 3.43 -10.99 -16.72
N ASN A 232 3.87 -11.40 -15.53
CA ASN A 232 3.06 -12.19 -14.60
C ASN A 232 2.03 -11.28 -13.88
N ALA A 233 1.06 -10.79 -14.63
CA ALA A 233 0.06 -9.82 -14.21
C ALA A 233 -1.36 -10.42 -14.22
N THR A 234 -2.07 -10.27 -13.12
CA THR A 234 -3.51 -10.57 -13.04
C THR A 234 -4.29 -9.25 -13.11
N TYR A 235 -5.26 -9.17 -14.02
CA TYR A 235 -6.16 -8.00 -14.12
C TYR A 235 -7.60 -8.41 -13.89
N ILE A 236 -8.29 -7.66 -13.00
CA ILE A 236 -9.72 -7.84 -12.74
C ILE A 236 -10.48 -6.58 -13.18
N SER A 237 -11.32 -6.73 -14.21
CA SER A 237 -12.31 -5.73 -14.61
C SER A 237 -13.68 -6.19 -14.14
N GLN A 238 -14.37 -5.35 -13.37
CA GLN A 238 -15.69 -5.69 -12.83
C GLN A 238 -16.56 -4.44 -12.64
N PRO A 239 -17.89 -4.56 -12.51
CA PRO A 239 -18.77 -3.42 -12.26
C PRO A 239 -18.37 -2.69 -10.98
N GLY A 240 -18.33 -1.34 -11.04
CA GLY A 240 -18.01 -0.45 -9.94
C GLY A 240 -17.36 0.84 -10.41
N GLY A 241 -17.20 1.80 -9.50
CA GLY A 241 -16.57 3.09 -9.75
C GLY A 241 -15.51 3.43 -8.70
N HIS A 242 -14.99 4.66 -8.75
CA HIS A 242 -13.92 5.14 -7.87
C HIS A 242 -14.43 5.45 -6.45
N ASN A 243 -14.77 4.43 -5.67
CA ASN A 243 -15.39 4.60 -4.35
C ASN A 243 -15.12 3.45 -3.38
N LYS A 244 -15.43 3.72 -2.10
CA LYS A 244 -15.25 2.78 -1.00
C LYS A 244 -15.91 1.41 -1.24
N ALA A 245 -17.12 1.36 -1.79
CA ALA A 245 -17.85 0.11 -2.03
C ALA A 245 -17.07 -0.82 -2.97
N TYR A 246 -16.49 -0.26 -4.02
CA TYR A 246 -15.62 -1.00 -4.93
C TYR A 246 -14.36 -1.49 -4.23
N TRP A 247 -13.64 -0.60 -3.53
CA TRP A 247 -12.36 -0.93 -2.86
C TRP A 247 -12.51 -1.97 -1.75
N THR A 248 -13.65 -1.97 -1.03
CA THR A 248 -13.96 -3.02 -0.03
C THR A 248 -14.04 -4.41 -0.66
N LYS A 249 -14.59 -4.52 -1.88
CA LYS A 249 -14.67 -5.77 -2.62
C LYS A 249 -13.32 -6.16 -3.19
N SER A 250 -12.64 -5.22 -3.82
CA SER A 250 -11.36 -5.44 -4.49
C SER A 250 -10.26 -5.88 -3.54
N ILE A 251 -10.12 -5.21 -2.37
CA ILE A 251 -9.03 -5.53 -1.44
C ILE A 251 -9.10 -6.97 -0.92
N LYS A 252 -10.30 -7.53 -0.78
CA LYS A 252 -10.46 -8.95 -0.43
C LYS A 252 -9.86 -9.87 -1.50
N GLN A 253 -10.13 -9.59 -2.77
CA GLN A 253 -9.59 -10.36 -3.91
C GLN A 253 -8.06 -10.27 -3.93
N GLN A 254 -7.49 -9.10 -3.60
CA GLN A 254 -6.04 -8.93 -3.55
C GLN A 254 -5.41 -9.70 -2.37
N PHE A 255 -6.02 -9.69 -1.17
CA PHE A 255 -5.51 -10.50 -0.06
C PHE A 255 -5.55 -12.00 -0.36
N GLU A 256 -6.61 -12.49 -1.00
CA GLU A 256 -6.69 -13.88 -1.46
C GLU A 256 -5.61 -14.20 -2.50
N PHE A 257 -5.38 -13.29 -3.45
CA PHE A 257 -4.29 -13.42 -4.41
C PHE A 257 -2.94 -13.55 -3.72
N PHE A 258 -2.60 -12.64 -2.80
CA PHE A 258 -1.30 -12.66 -2.10
C PHE A 258 -1.14 -13.86 -1.16
N LYS A 259 -2.22 -14.30 -0.51
CA LYS A 259 -2.20 -15.52 0.31
C LYS A 259 -1.79 -16.74 -0.51
N ASN A 260 -2.24 -16.82 -1.76
CA ASN A 260 -1.88 -17.91 -2.67
C ASN A 260 -0.44 -17.80 -3.21
N GLN A 261 0.26 -16.68 -2.98
CA GLN A 261 1.67 -16.48 -3.35
C GLN A 261 2.64 -16.75 -2.20
N LEU A 262 2.15 -17.05 -1.00
CA LEU A 262 3.02 -17.31 0.17
C LEU A 262 3.94 -18.52 -0.09
N LYS A 263 5.23 -18.36 0.28
CA LYS A 263 6.30 -19.34 0.09
C LYS A 263 6.69 -20.02 1.40
#